data_3b6be49959cd2697779dd7f84ab24de1
#
_entry.id   3b6be49959cd2697779dd7f84ab24de1
#
_cell.length_a   1.000
_cell.length_b   1.000
_cell.length_c   1.000
_cell.angle_alpha   90.00
_cell.angle_beta   90.00
_cell.angle_gamma   90.00
#
_symmetry.space_group_name_H-M   'P 1'
#
loop_
_entity.id
_entity.type
_entity.pdbx_description
1 polymer ?
#
loop_
_entity_poly.entity_id
_entity_poly.type
_entity_poly.pdbx_seq_one_letter_code
_entity_poly.pdbx_strand_id
1 'polypeptide(L)'
;MDRYPPIADHGLIGDLQTAALVSSHGVIDWFAAPRFDSPSVFAALLDHDGGGYFLLAPEHPEGTWKQLYYPDTAVLVTRFMSPDGVGEIIDYMPVRPGPKATDRHQLVRVARTVRGTVRFELACRPRFAYARADHRLDLTPERATFHAPGATAHLQGDIPLEQDGQDVRGARTLNAGEAAAVVFTMC
;
A
#
# COMPACT_ATOMS: atom_id res chain seq x y z
N MET A 1 -18.15 -2.13 0.38
CA MET A 1 -16.94 -2.61 -0.33
C MET A 1 -17.04 -4.13 -0.42
N ASP A 2 -16.85 -4.70 -1.59
CA ASP A 2 -16.84 -6.15 -1.73
C ASP A 2 -15.69 -6.74 -0.92
N ARG A 3 -15.98 -7.77 -0.14
CA ARG A 3 -15.01 -8.43 0.73
C ARG A 3 -13.87 -9.09 -0.06
N TYR A 4 -14.18 -9.58 -1.25
CA TYR A 4 -13.24 -10.15 -2.21
C TYR A 4 -13.48 -9.51 -3.58
N PRO A 5 -12.81 -8.39 -3.88
CA PRO A 5 -12.95 -7.76 -5.19
C PRO A 5 -12.46 -8.72 -6.29
N PRO A 6 -13.10 -8.73 -7.47
CA PRO A 6 -12.64 -9.53 -8.61
C PRO A 6 -11.17 -9.24 -8.94
N ILE A 7 -10.42 -10.25 -9.36
CA ILE A 7 -9.01 -10.06 -9.76
C ILE A 7 -8.85 -9.07 -10.91
N ALA A 8 -9.88 -8.94 -11.75
CA ALA A 8 -9.93 -7.97 -12.86
C ALA A 8 -9.98 -6.51 -12.36
N ASP A 9 -10.33 -6.27 -11.10
CA ASP A 9 -10.37 -4.95 -10.48
C ASP A 9 -9.06 -4.61 -9.73
N HIS A 10 -7.97 -5.31 -10.08
CA HIS A 10 -6.64 -5.06 -9.53
C HIS A 10 -5.66 -4.60 -10.60
N GLY A 11 -4.86 -3.60 -10.25
CA GLY A 11 -3.63 -3.28 -10.95
C GLY A 11 -2.44 -4.01 -10.34
N LEU A 12 -1.41 -4.27 -11.14
CA LEU A 12 -0.18 -4.92 -10.72
C LEU A 12 0.97 -3.92 -10.76
N ILE A 13 1.72 -3.84 -9.66
CA ILE A 13 2.98 -3.11 -9.58
C ILE A 13 4.12 -4.08 -9.24
N GLY A 14 5.34 -3.81 -9.70
CA GLY A 14 6.46 -4.75 -9.48
C GLY A 14 7.82 -4.12 -9.71
N ASP A 15 8.87 -4.77 -9.18
CA ASP A 15 10.28 -4.37 -9.26
C ASP A 15 11.14 -5.36 -10.06
N LEU A 16 10.51 -6.22 -10.87
CA LEU A 16 11.10 -7.32 -11.66
C LEU A 16 11.52 -8.55 -10.85
N GLN A 17 11.34 -8.56 -9.53
CA GLN A 17 11.65 -9.69 -8.64
C GLN A 17 10.42 -10.15 -7.89
N THR A 18 9.57 -9.21 -7.53
CA THR A 18 8.27 -9.45 -6.92
C THR A 18 7.23 -8.47 -7.43
N ALA A 19 5.98 -8.70 -7.04
CA ALA A 19 4.85 -7.88 -7.45
C ALA A 19 3.83 -7.77 -6.33
N ALA A 20 3.06 -6.68 -6.36
CA ALA A 20 1.91 -6.47 -5.50
C ALA A 20 0.65 -6.23 -6.35
N LEU A 21 -0.49 -6.71 -5.85
CA LEU A 21 -1.81 -6.41 -6.42
C LEU A 21 -2.45 -5.28 -5.64
N VAL A 22 -2.94 -4.30 -6.37
CA VAL A 22 -3.59 -3.10 -5.84
C VAL A 22 -5.03 -3.08 -6.34
N SER A 23 -6.00 -3.23 -5.45
CA SER A 23 -7.42 -3.16 -5.83
C SER A 23 -7.81 -1.75 -6.29
N SER A 24 -8.88 -1.64 -7.06
CA SER A 24 -9.44 -0.36 -7.52
C SER A 24 -9.84 0.58 -6.38
N HIS A 25 -9.90 0.10 -5.14
CA HIS A 25 -10.21 0.89 -3.94
C HIS A 25 -8.97 1.27 -3.12
N GLY A 26 -7.76 1.14 -3.69
CA GLY A 26 -6.53 1.56 -3.05
C GLY A 26 -5.99 0.61 -1.97
N VAL A 27 -6.36 -0.66 -2.01
CA VAL A 27 -5.86 -1.69 -1.09
C VAL A 27 -4.81 -2.53 -1.79
N ILE A 28 -3.63 -2.65 -1.22
CA ILE A 28 -2.68 -3.73 -1.56
C ILE A 28 -3.09 -4.94 -0.73
N ASP A 29 -3.70 -5.92 -1.35
CA ASP A 29 -4.24 -7.13 -0.74
C ASP A 29 -3.45 -8.41 -1.08
N TRP A 30 -2.43 -8.26 -1.95
CA TRP A 30 -1.43 -9.28 -2.20
C TRP A 30 -0.03 -8.66 -2.34
N PHE A 31 0.91 -9.18 -1.56
CA PHE A 31 2.34 -8.90 -1.70
C PHE A 31 3.17 -10.01 -1.07
N ALA A 32 4.11 -10.58 -1.82
CA ALA A 32 5.11 -11.53 -1.35
C ALA A 32 6.51 -10.93 -1.52
N ALA A 33 7.42 -11.20 -0.61
CA ALA A 33 8.80 -10.70 -0.67
C ALA A 33 9.77 -11.69 0.02
N PRO A 34 11.04 -11.77 -0.44
CA PRO A 34 11.71 -10.95 -1.46
C PRO A 34 11.38 -11.32 -2.90
N ARG A 35 10.70 -12.43 -3.16
CA ARG A 35 10.34 -12.93 -4.48
C ARG A 35 8.85 -13.18 -4.57
N PHE A 36 8.30 -13.25 -5.78
CA PHE A 36 6.87 -13.52 -5.99
C PHE A 36 6.43 -14.91 -5.50
N ASP A 37 7.37 -15.86 -5.38
CA ASP A 37 7.14 -17.20 -4.83
C ASP A 37 7.50 -17.33 -3.32
N SER A 38 7.86 -16.23 -2.68
CA SER A 38 8.12 -16.18 -1.24
C SER A 38 6.82 -16.17 -0.42
N PRO A 39 6.89 -16.45 0.89
CA PRO A 39 5.73 -16.28 1.76
C PRO A 39 5.19 -14.85 1.72
N SER A 40 3.86 -14.72 1.78
CA SER A 40 3.21 -13.43 1.70
C SER A 40 3.43 -12.57 2.94
N VAL A 41 3.37 -11.26 2.71
CA VAL A 41 3.32 -10.19 3.72
C VAL A 41 1.90 -9.62 3.82
N PHE A 42 1.25 -9.46 2.67
CA PHE A 42 -0.17 -9.14 2.56
C PHE A 42 -0.85 -10.22 1.73
N ALA A 43 -1.96 -10.75 2.21
CA ALA A 43 -2.71 -11.82 1.56
C ALA A 43 -4.22 -11.75 1.84
N ALA A 44 -4.78 -10.54 2.04
CA ALA A 44 -6.23 -10.36 2.21
C ALA A 44 -7.02 -10.84 0.99
N LEU A 45 -6.40 -10.93 -0.20
CA LEU A 45 -6.95 -11.57 -1.38
C LEU A 45 -7.36 -13.04 -1.13
N LEU A 46 -6.63 -13.76 -0.25
CA LEU A 46 -6.91 -15.17 0.10
C LEU A 46 -7.74 -15.29 1.38
N ASP A 47 -7.50 -14.40 2.33
CA ASP A 47 -8.22 -14.36 3.62
C ASP A 47 -8.41 -12.89 4.02
N HIS A 48 -9.61 -12.38 3.77
CA HIS A 48 -9.94 -10.98 4.00
C HIS A 48 -9.70 -10.53 5.44
N ASP A 49 -10.01 -11.35 6.41
CA ASP A 49 -9.94 -10.98 7.83
C ASP A 49 -8.54 -11.21 8.42
N GLY A 50 -7.89 -12.31 8.03
CA GLY A 50 -6.62 -12.77 8.59
C GLY A 50 -5.38 -12.47 7.74
N GLY A 51 -5.54 -12.27 6.43
CA GLY A 51 -4.42 -12.23 5.48
C GLY A 51 -3.58 -10.95 5.48
N GLY A 52 -4.08 -9.87 6.07
CA GLY A 52 -3.39 -8.59 6.12
C GLY A 52 -3.42 -7.81 4.81
N TYR A 53 -3.30 -6.49 4.92
CA TYR A 53 -3.38 -5.58 3.77
C TYR A 53 -2.68 -4.25 4.04
N PHE A 54 -2.49 -3.46 2.97
CA PHE A 54 -2.02 -2.08 3.06
C PHE A 54 -2.99 -1.16 2.32
N LEU A 55 -3.87 -0.48 3.06
CA LEU A 55 -4.82 0.51 2.57
C LEU A 55 -4.16 1.89 2.49
N LEU A 56 -4.38 2.59 1.39
CA LEU A 56 -4.28 4.04 1.28
C LEU A 56 -5.45 4.49 0.38
N ALA A 57 -6.41 5.21 0.94
CA ALA A 57 -7.65 5.55 0.25
C ALA A 57 -8.29 6.82 0.85
N PRO A 58 -9.26 7.47 0.17
CA PRO A 58 -10.11 8.45 0.79
C PRO A 58 -10.95 7.82 1.92
N GLU A 59 -11.13 8.57 3.00
CA GLU A 59 -11.91 8.14 4.17
C GLU A 59 -13.37 7.81 3.81
N HIS A 60 -13.95 8.54 2.85
CA HIS A 60 -15.31 8.31 2.36
C HIS A 60 -15.28 8.00 0.85
N PRO A 61 -15.38 6.74 0.47
CA PRO A 61 -15.21 6.32 -0.91
C PRO A 61 -16.49 6.52 -1.76
N GLU A 62 -17.31 7.53 -1.47
CA GLU A 62 -18.45 7.88 -2.32
C GLU A 62 -17.95 8.48 -3.64
N GLY A 63 -18.32 7.87 -4.77
CA GLY A 63 -17.93 8.39 -6.06
C GLY A 63 -17.52 7.32 -7.06
N THR A 64 -16.78 7.75 -8.07
CA THR A 64 -16.30 6.90 -9.16
C THR A 64 -14.80 6.67 -9.03
N TRP A 65 -14.42 5.42 -9.17
CA TRP A 65 -13.01 4.98 -9.14
C TRP A 65 -12.57 4.55 -10.52
N LYS A 66 -11.34 4.88 -10.90
CA LYS A 66 -10.69 4.43 -12.13
C LYS A 66 -9.22 4.14 -11.88
N GLN A 67 -8.75 3.00 -12.39
CA GLN A 67 -7.33 2.67 -12.44
C GLN A 67 -6.79 2.80 -13.85
N LEU A 68 -5.57 3.29 -13.95
CA LEU A 68 -4.82 3.41 -15.20
C LEU A 68 -3.32 3.40 -14.89
N TYR A 69 -2.50 3.04 -15.87
CA TYR A 69 -1.05 3.23 -15.78
C TYR A 69 -0.65 4.53 -16.46
N TYR A 70 0.40 5.18 -15.95
CA TYR A 70 1.08 6.18 -16.76
C TYR A 70 1.63 5.51 -18.02
N PRO A 71 1.52 6.17 -19.18
CA PRO A 71 1.99 5.60 -20.44
C PRO A 71 3.43 5.09 -20.35
N ASP A 72 3.67 3.88 -20.89
CA ASP A 72 4.97 3.22 -20.95
C ASP A 72 5.65 2.98 -19.59
N THR A 73 4.88 2.88 -18.51
CA THR A 73 5.40 2.64 -17.16
C THR A 73 4.63 1.56 -16.41
N ALA A 74 5.21 1.05 -15.32
CA ALA A 74 4.54 0.23 -14.31
C ALA A 74 4.02 1.07 -13.11
N VAL A 75 3.81 2.37 -13.30
CA VAL A 75 3.26 3.28 -12.29
C VAL A 75 1.74 3.28 -12.41
N LEU A 76 1.08 2.72 -11.40
CA LEU A 76 -0.38 2.63 -11.33
C LEU A 76 -0.95 3.90 -10.70
N VAL A 77 -2.01 4.43 -11.29
CA VAL A 77 -2.77 5.56 -10.74
C VAL A 77 -4.20 5.10 -10.49
N THR A 78 -4.63 5.18 -9.25
CA THR A 78 -6.02 5.01 -8.85
C THR A 78 -6.61 6.40 -8.61
N ARG A 79 -7.47 6.85 -9.52
CA ARG A 79 -8.17 8.13 -9.42
C ARG A 79 -9.57 7.91 -8.89
N PHE A 80 -9.98 8.74 -7.97
CA PHE A 80 -11.35 8.80 -7.48
C PHE A 80 -11.91 10.22 -7.62
N MET A 81 -13.21 10.29 -7.84
CA MET A 81 -13.94 11.52 -8.05
C MET A 81 -15.17 11.50 -7.14
N SER A 82 -15.25 12.46 -6.25
CA SER A 82 -16.40 12.70 -5.38
C SER A 82 -16.93 14.12 -5.56
N PRO A 83 -18.10 14.47 -5.01
CA PRO A 83 -18.58 15.85 -5.00
C PRO A 83 -17.59 16.82 -4.35
N ASP A 84 -16.89 16.40 -3.30
CA ASP A 84 -15.99 17.22 -2.49
C ASP A 84 -14.60 17.39 -3.10
N GLY A 85 -14.19 16.47 -3.98
CA GLY A 85 -12.87 16.55 -4.56
C GLY A 85 -12.50 15.44 -5.54
N VAL A 86 -11.34 15.61 -6.13
CA VAL A 86 -10.68 14.62 -6.97
C VAL A 86 -9.32 14.33 -6.38
N GLY A 87 -9.07 13.06 -6.11
CA GLY A 87 -7.79 12.60 -5.60
C GLY A 87 -7.22 11.44 -6.40
N GLU A 88 -5.96 11.18 -6.18
CA GLU A 88 -5.22 10.10 -6.81
C GLU A 88 -4.33 9.40 -5.80
N ILE A 89 -4.19 8.10 -5.98
CA ILE A 89 -3.14 7.32 -5.35
C ILE A 89 -2.24 6.82 -6.47
N ILE A 90 -0.95 7.09 -6.34
CA ILE A 90 0.07 6.71 -7.31
C ILE A 90 0.91 5.62 -6.64
N ASP A 91 0.84 4.41 -7.18
CA ASP A 91 1.47 3.23 -6.63
C ASP A 91 2.55 2.70 -7.57
N TYR A 92 3.73 2.40 -7.05
CA TYR A 92 4.80 1.77 -7.81
C TYR A 92 5.84 1.08 -6.91
N MET A 93 6.60 0.20 -7.52
CA MET A 93 7.80 -0.40 -6.92
C MET A 93 9.03 0.11 -7.69
N PRO A 94 10.01 0.74 -7.00
CA PRO A 94 11.22 1.24 -7.67
C PRO A 94 12.06 0.10 -8.22
N VAL A 95 12.32 0.12 -9.53
CA VAL A 95 13.28 -0.78 -10.18
C VAL A 95 14.68 -0.22 -9.98
N ARG A 96 15.58 -1.03 -9.41
CA ARG A 96 16.97 -0.65 -9.22
C ARG A 96 17.82 -1.19 -10.39
N PRO A 97 18.53 -0.32 -11.13
CA PRO A 97 19.46 -0.77 -12.14
C PRO A 97 20.65 -1.47 -11.47
N GLY A 98 21.03 -2.63 -11.99
CA GLY A 98 22.20 -3.36 -11.51
C GLY A 98 22.21 -4.81 -11.96
N PRO A 99 23.38 -5.47 -11.95
CA PRO A 99 23.51 -6.87 -12.38
C PRO A 99 23.04 -7.88 -11.32
N LYS A 100 22.70 -7.44 -10.12
CA LYS A 100 22.27 -8.30 -9.01
C LYS A 100 20.84 -7.97 -8.60
N ALA A 101 20.13 -9.01 -8.18
CA ALA A 101 18.85 -8.87 -7.49
C ALA A 101 18.99 -7.97 -6.24
N THR A 102 17.97 -7.19 -5.93
CA THR A 102 17.94 -6.41 -4.67
C THR A 102 17.39 -7.29 -3.55
N ASP A 103 17.86 -7.07 -2.34
CA ASP A 103 17.30 -7.61 -1.09
C ASP A 103 16.32 -6.61 -0.42
N ARG A 104 16.11 -5.45 -1.06
CA ARG A 104 15.27 -4.38 -0.55
C ARG A 104 14.13 -4.07 -1.51
N HIS A 105 12.93 -4.46 -1.13
CA HIS A 105 11.71 -4.26 -1.90
C HIS A 105 10.87 -3.15 -1.30
N GLN A 106 10.41 -2.21 -2.12
CA GLN A 106 9.70 -1.03 -1.67
C GLN A 106 8.36 -0.89 -2.40
N LEU A 107 7.31 -0.72 -1.62
CA LEU A 107 6.01 -0.27 -2.10
C LEU A 107 5.93 1.24 -1.83
N VAL A 108 5.94 2.05 -2.88
CA VAL A 108 5.79 3.50 -2.77
C VAL A 108 4.37 3.87 -3.13
N ARG A 109 3.71 4.60 -2.24
CA ARG A 109 2.33 5.04 -2.39
C ARG A 109 2.25 6.55 -2.15
N VAL A 110 1.72 7.28 -3.12
CA VAL A 110 1.59 8.74 -3.04
C VAL A 110 0.12 9.13 -3.15
N ALA A 111 -0.44 9.67 -2.08
CA ALA A 111 -1.75 10.32 -2.11
C ALA A 111 -1.59 11.76 -2.63
N ARG A 112 -2.45 12.17 -3.56
CA ARG A 112 -2.46 13.52 -4.13
C ARG A 112 -3.88 14.03 -4.30
N THR A 113 -4.14 15.28 -3.93
CA THR A 113 -5.41 15.95 -4.22
C THR A 113 -5.28 16.82 -5.46
N VAL A 114 -6.09 16.52 -6.48
CA VAL A 114 -6.13 17.25 -7.75
C VAL A 114 -7.07 18.46 -7.68
N ARG A 115 -8.22 18.29 -7.00
CA ARG A 115 -9.25 19.32 -6.82
C ARG A 115 -9.94 19.15 -5.47
N GLY A 116 -10.32 20.26 -4.85
CA GLY A 116 -11.04 20.27 -3.57
C GLY A 116 -10.13 19.92 -2.40
N THR A 117 -10.70 19.28 -1.39
CA THR A 117 -9.99 18.82 -0.20
C THR A 117 -10.35 17.35 0.03
N VAL A 118 -9.36 16.51 0.23
CA VAL A 118 -9.55 15.07 0.44
C VAL A 118 -8.83 14.63 1.69
N ARG A 119 -9.52 13.93 2.57
CA ARG A 119 -8.94 13.23 3.71
C ARG A 119 -8.63 11.79 3.29
N PHE A 120 -7.35 11.46 3.30
CA PHE A 120 -6.86 10.11 3.07
C PHE A 120 -6.67 9.38 4.39
N GLU A 121 -7.04 8.11 4.42
CA GLU A 121 -6.73 7.17 5.48
C GLU A 121 -5.70 6.16 5.04
N LEU A 122 -4.90 5.71 6.00
CA LEU A 122 -3.89 4.68 5.86
C LEU A 122 -4.15 3.61 6.91
N ALA A 123 -4.08 2.34 6.49
CA ALA A 123 -3.98 1.20 7.41
C ALA A 123 -2.95 0.20 6.86
N CYS A 124 -1.94 -0.12 7.64
CA CYS A 124 -0.93 -1.11 7.28
C CYS A 124 -0.96 -2.25 8.29
N ARG A 125 -1.38 -3.41 7.83
CA ARG A 125 -1.63 -4.63 8.62
C ARG A 125 -0.86 -5.81 8.03
N PRO A 126 0.48 -5.87 8.16
CA PRO A 126 1.25 -7.00 7.63
C PRO A 126 0.92 -8.28 8.38
N ARG A 127 0.90 -9.38 7.64
CA ARG A 127 0.68 -10.75 8.16
C ARG A 127 1.72 -11.66 7.52
N PHE A 128 2.86 -11.76 8.19
CA PHE A 128 4.02 -12.46 7.66
C PHE A 128 3.78 -13.97 7.54
N ALA A 129 4.41 -14.57 6.53
CA ALA A 129 4.34 -16.01 6.26
C ALA A 129 2.91 -16.55 6.15
N TYR A 130 2.04 -15.86 5.40
CA TYR A 130 0.61 -16.19 5.29
C TYR A 130 -0.10 -16.17 6.65
N ALA A 131 0.12 -15.11 7.44
CA ALA A 131 -0.41 -14.93 8.80
C ALA A 131 0.02 -16.02 9.82
N ARG A 132 1.08 -16.77 9.53
CA ARG A 132 1.61 -17.82 10.44
C ARG A 132 2.73 -17.34 11.35
N ALA A 133 3.26 -16.14 11.09
CA ALA A 133 4.33 -15.54 11.90
C ALA A 133 3.81 -14.24 12.53
N ASP A 134 3.79 -14.21 13.86
CA ASP A 134 3.53 -13.00 14.62
C ASP A 134 4.67 -12.01 14.46
N HIS A 135 4.37 -10.74 14.63
CA HIS A 135 5.37 -9.68 14.61
C HIS A 135 5.25 -8.77 15.83
N ARG A 136 6.35 -8.14 16.19
CA ARG A 136 6.40 -7.05 17.17
C ARG A 136 6.47 -5.72 16.42
N LEU A 137 5.70 -4.76 16.86
CA LEU A 137 5.70 -3.40 16.33
C LEU A 137 6.55 -2.48 17.22
N ASP A 138 7.50 -1.78 16.62
CA ASP A 138 8.18 -0.62 17.21
C ASP A 138 7.70 0.62 16.44
N LEU A 139 7.03 1.55 17.13
CA LEU A 139 6.48 2.76 16.55
C LEU A 139 7.19 4.01 17.09
N THR A 140 7.61 4.88 16.18
CA THR A 140 8.04 6.25 16.44
C THR A 140 7.12 7.19 15.64
N PRO A 141 7.10 8.52 15.89
CA PRO A 141 6.29 9.45 15.11
C PRO A 141 6.53 9.40 13.60
N GLU A 142 7.71 8.96 13.17
CA GLU A 142 8.17 9.01 11.77
C GLU A 142 8.23 7.63 11.10
N ARG A 143 8.19 6.55 11.90
CA ARG A 143 8.42 5.19 11.39
C ARG A 143 7.74 4.14 12.24
N ALA A 144 7.12 3.18 11.56
CA ALA A 144 6.73 1.90 12.12
C ALA A 144 7.72 0.83 11.64
N THR A 145 8.19 -0.02 12.56
CA THR A 145 9.03 -1.18 12.25
C THR A 145 8.33 -2.44 12.74
N PHE A 146 8.11 -3.36 11.82
CA PHE A 146 7.50 -4.67 12.08
C PHE A 146 8.60 -5.72 12.09
N HIS A 147 8.83 -6.36 13.23
CA HIS A 147 9.83 -7.42 13.42
C HIS A 147 9.15 -8.78 13.46
N ALA A 148 9.35 -9.59 12.44
CA ALA A 148 8.90 -10.97 12.38
C ALA A 148 10.10 -11.93 12.32
N PRO A 149 9.92 -13.22 12.64
CA PRO A 149 10.97 -14.22 12.48
C PRO A 149 11.45 -14.28 11.01
N GLY A 150 12.72 -13.92 10.78
CA GLY A 150 13.35 -13.94 9.47
C GLY A 150 12.95 -12.83 8.51
N ALA A 151 12.19 -11.81 8.97
CA ALA A 151 11.78 -10.68 8.15
C ALA A 151 11.65 -9.40 8.98
N THR A 152 12.03 -8.29 8.39
CA THR A 152 11.77 -6.96 8.97
C THR A 152 11.17 -6.06 7.91
N ALA A 153 10.11 -5.33 8.29
CA ALA A 153 9.50 -4.35 7.42
C ALA A 153 9.46 -2.97 8.10
N HIS A 154 9.55 -1.92 7.28
CA HIS A 154 9.46 -0.54 7.73
C HIS A 154 8.38 0.20 6.95
N LEU A 155 7.55 0.96 7.65
CA LEU A 155 6.65 1.94 7.05
C LEU A 155 7.06 3.34 7.52
N GLN A 156 7.26 4.26 6.58
CA GLN A 156 7.60 5.66 6.87
C GLN A 156 7.04 6.58 5.80
N GLY A 157 6.86 7.86 6.14
CA GLY A 157 6.40 8.84 5.16
C GLY A 157 5.77 10.07 5.79
N ASP A 158 4.95 10.76 5.00
CA ASP A 158 4.38 12.07 5.35
C ASP A 158 3.03 11.98 6.09
N ILE A 159 2.46 10.77 6.24
CA ILE A 159 1.22 10.55 6.98
C ILE A 159 1.58 10.16 8.42
N PRO A 160 1.14 10.91 9.43
CA PRO A 160 1.35 10.55 10.83
C PRO A 160 0.81 9.16 11.13
N LEU A 161 1.60 8.36 11.88
CA LEU A 161 1.26 6.99 12.20
C LEU A 161 0.82 6.84 13.65
N GLU A 162 -0.26 6.10 13.86
CA GLU A 162 -0.79 5.72 15.17
C GLU A 162 -0.83 4.20 15.27
N GLN A 163 -0.63 3.67 16.48
CA GLN A 163 -0.72 2.25 16.73
C GLN A 163 -2.18 1.77 16.76
N ASP A 164 -2.45 0.65 16.10
CA ASP A 164 -3.73 -0.05 16.09
C ASP A 164 -3.51 -1.54 16.42
N GLY A 165 -3.37 -1.86 17.71
CA GLY A 165 -2.95 -3.19 18.16
C GLY A 165 -1.51 -3.48 17.76
N GLN A 166 -1.30 -4.51 16.93
CA GLN A 166 0.00 -4.84 16.33
C GLN A 166 0.23 -4.17 14.96
N ASP A 167 -0.77 -3.43 14.49
CA ASP A 167 -0.80 -2.75 13.18
C ASP A 167 -0.64 -1.24 13.34
N VAL A 168 -0.62 -0.53 12.23
CA VAL A 168 -0.61 0.94 12.24
C VAL A 168 -1.71 1.49 11.34
N ARG A 169 -2.22 2.65 11.76
CA ARG A 169 -3.14 3.48 10.99
C ARG A 169 -2.63 4.91 10.92
N GLY A 170 -3.19 5.69 10.03
CA GLY A 170 -2.90 7.11 9.93
C GLY A 170 -3.93 7.79 9.05
N ALA A 171 -3.95 9.11 9.10
CA ALA A 171 -4.77 9.89 8.18
C ALA A 171 -4.14 11.26 7.94
N ARG A 172 -4.40 11.81 6.74
CA ARG A 172 -3.97 13.17 6.39
C ARG A 172 -4.98 13.81 5.43
N THR A 173 -5.33 15.05 5.73
CA THR A 173 -6.13 15.88 4.82
C THR A 173 -5.20 16.65 3.90
N LEU A 174 -5.48 16.59 2.60
CA LEU A 174 -4.72 17.26 1.54
C LEU A 174 -5.65 18.20 0.76
N ASN A 175 -5.20 19.43 0.51
CA ASN A 175 -5.85 20.39 -0.36
C ASN A 175 -5.37 20.22 -1.81
N ALA A 176 -6.09 20.83 -2.75
CA ALA A 176 -5.70 20.79 -4.17
C ALA A 176 -4.23 21.21 -4.38
N GLY A 177 -3.47 20.37 -5.08
CA GLY A 177 -2.05 20.52 -5.35
C GLY A 177 -1.11 19.92 -4.28
N GLU A 178 -1.64 19.50 -3.12
CA GLU A 178 -0.83 18.84 -2.09
C GLU A 178 -0.72 17.34 -2.34
N ALA A 179 0.39 16.78 -1.84
CA ALA A 179 0.65 15.34 -1.87
C ALA A 179 1.30 14.87 -0.56
N ALA A 180 1.15 13.59 -0.26
CA ALA A 180 1.80 12.90 0.85
C ALA A 180 2.23 11.50 0.40
N ALA A 181 3.48 11.14 0.67
CA ALA A 181 4.04 9.85 0.31
C ALA A 181 4.23 8.96 1.52
N VAL A 182 4.05 7.67 1.33
CA VAL A 182 4.41 6.62 2.29
C VAL A 182 5.15 5.50 1.58
N VAL A 183 6.12 4.92 2.26
CA VAL A 183 6.96 3.85 1.73
C VAL A 183 6.98 2.69 2.70
N PHE A 184 6.53 1.54 2.24
CA PHE A 184 6.70 0.26 2.93
C PHE A 184 7.91 -0.45 2.34
N THR A 185 8.87 -0.82 3.19
CA THR A 185 10.13 -1.46 2.78
C THR A 185 10.27 -2.80 3.46
N MET A 186 10.50 -3.86 2.68
CA MET A 186 10.97 -5.17 3.15
C MET A 186 12.50 -5.25 3.08
N CYS A 187 13.11 -5.82 4.12
CA CYS A 187 14.54 -6.06 4.25
C CYS A 187 14.82 -7.51 4.62
#